data_7da129ce51afb213156b1158b1db8df3
#
_entry.id   7da129ce51afb213156b1158b1db8df3
#
_cell.length_a   1.000
_cell.length_b   1.000
_cell.length_c   1.000
_cell.angle_alpha   90.00
_cell.angle_beta   90.00
_cell.angle_gamma   90.00
#
_symmetry.space_group_name_H-M   'P 1'
#
loop_
_entity.id
_entity.type
_entity.pdbx_description
1 polymer ?
#
loop_
_entity_poly.entity_id
_entity_poly.type
_entity_poly.pdbx_seq_one_letter_code
_entity_poly.pdbx_strand_id
1 'polypeptide(L)'
;DPEMNTWNQIYNPLGNAGLSTLAAAVPVVTLLVLIASGKVKAHIAAIIAVIVTNLITIFVFTMPAGMSIRASILGIVTGFFPIGWIVLNVIFLYQVTVRCGKFELLKRAVGGVTEDRRLQLLLIAFSFGAFFEGASGFGTPVAITGAVLIGLGFSPLAASGLSLIANTAPVAFGALGTPIQGLASVTGLDPYILGAMVGRQLPLFSLIVPFWVVWAFAGWRGMKEVWPAILVTGVSFAVPQFVISNYINPWIVDIGASLISMGALILFLKV
;
A
#
# COMPACT_ATOMS: atom_id res chain seq x y z
N ASP A 1 -24.28 -17.76 31.60
CA ASP A 1 -23.40 -17.58 30.43
C ASP A 1 -24.24 -17.04 29.28
N PRO A 2 -24.01 -15.85 28.77
CA PRO A 2 -24.57 -15.50 27.49
C PRO A 2 -23.83 -16.35 26.45
N GLU A 3 -24.52 -17.32 25.86
CA GLU A 3 -24.08 -18.02 24.67
C GLU A 3 -23.63 -16.94 23.67
N MET A 4 -22.32 -16.79 23.50
CA MET A 4 -21.79 -16.02 22.42
C MET A 4 -22.31 -16.69 21.14
N ASN A 5 -23.29 -16.06 20.48
CA ASN A 5 -23.77 -16.45 19.17
C ASN A 5 -22.57 -16.43 18.22
N THR A 6 -21.82 -17.52 18.19
CA THR A 6 -20.73 -17.73 17.25
C THR A 6 -21.35 -18.20 15.95
N TRP A 7 -21.11 -17.46 14.88
CA TRP A 7 -21.46 -17.89 13.54
C TRP A 7 -20.24 -18.55 12.88
N ASN A 8 -20.41 -19.78 12.44
CA ASN A 8 -19.38 -20.47 11.67
C ASN A 8 -19.56 -20.17 10.19
N GLN A 9 -18.54 -19.60 9.58
CA GLN A 9 -18.57 -19.25 8.18
C GLN A 9 -18.63 -20.49 7.29
N ILE A 10 -19.63 -20.54 6.42
CA ILE A 10 -19.77 -21.55 5.39
C ILE A 10 -19.08 -21.04 4.13
N TYR A 11 -17.97 -21.65 3.71
CA TYR A 11 -17.20 -21.22 2.54
C TYR A 11 -17.86 -21.56 1.19
N ASN A 12 -18.79 -22.50 1.17
CA ASN A 12 -19.51 -22.92 -0.03
C ASN A 12 -21.04 -22.93 0.19
N PRO A 13 -21.65 -21.74 0.45
CA PRO A 13 -23.08 -21.64 0.78
C PRO A 13 -24.00 -22.05 -0.37
N LEU A 14 -23.53 -21.96 -1.63
CA LEU A 14 -24.31 -22.24 -2.83
C LEU A 14 -24.10 -23.69 -3.35
N GLY A 15 -23.37 -24.54 -2.61
CA GLY A 15 -23.04 -25.89 -3.07
C GLY A 15 -22.08 -25.95 -4.28
N ASN A 16 -21.64 -24.82 -4.77
CA ASN A 16 -20.69 -24.68 -5.87
C ASN A 16 -19.63 -23.64 -5.51
N ALA A 17 -18.37 -24.08 -5.42
CA ALA A 17 -17.26 -23.23 -5.01
C ALA A 17 -17.07 -22.01 -5.94
N GLY A 18 -17.26 -22.16 -7.26
CA GLY A 18 -17.14 -21.08 -8.21
C GLY A 18 -18.22 -20.00 -8.01
N LEU A 19 -19.48 -20.40 -7.84
CA LEU A 19 -20.59 -19.46 -7.59
C LEU A 19 -20.44 -18.79 -6.22
N SER A 20 -20.01 -19.51 -5.20
CA SER A 20 -19.78 -18.95 -3.87
C SER A 20 -18.64 -17.93 -3.88
N THR A 21 -17.57 -18.19 -4.64
CA THR A 21 -16.46 -17.23 -4.85
C THR A 21 -16.92 -16.00 -5.61
N LEU A 22 -17.73 -16.17 -6.67
CA LEU A 22 -18.30 -15.04 -7.41
C LEU A 22 -19.19 -14.18 -6.51
N ALA A 23 -20.04 -14.79 -5.69
CA ALA A 23 -20.86 -14.06 -4.72
C ALA A 23 -20.00 -13.26 -3.73
N ALA A 24 -18.93 -13.85 -3.20
CA ALA A 24 -17.99 -13.17 -2.31
C ALA A 24 -17.22 -12.02 -3.00
N ALA A 25 -16.99 -12.11 -4.30
CA ALA A 25 -16.30 -11.08 -5.08
C ALA A 25 -17.19 -9.85 -5.37
N VAL A 26 -18.52 -10.00 -5.39
CA VAL A 26 -19.45 -8.91 -5.78
C VAL A 26 -19.23 -7.61 -5.02
N PRO A 27 -19.06 -7.56 -3.69
CA PRO A 27 -18.80 -6.30 -2.97
C PRO A 27 -17.52 -5.61 -3.44
N VAL A 28 -16.45 -6.37 -3.63
CA VAL A 28 -15.15 -5.84 -4.09
C VAL A 28 -15.26 -5.31 -5.51
N VAL A 29 -15.86 -6.08 -6.41
CA VAL A 29 -16.09 -5.65 -7.79
C VAL A 29 -16.99 -4.41 -7.84
N THR A 30 -18.05 -4.34 -7.01
CA THR A 30 -18.91 -3.17 -6.90
C THR A 30 -18.12 -1.92 -6.51
N LEU A 31 -17.28 -2.02 -5.49
CA LEU A 31 -16.43 -0.91 -5.05
C LEU A 31 -15.50 -0.43 -6.17
N LEU A 32 -14.78 -1.37 -6.80
CA LEU A 32 -13.82 -1.06 -7.85
C LEU A 32 -14.49 -0.44 -9.10
N VAL A 33 -15.62 -0.99 -9.53
CA VAL A 33 -16.37 -0.47 -10.69
C VAL A 33 -16.93 0.92 -10.40
N LEU A 34 -17.47 1.17 -9.21
CA LEU A 34 -17.97 2.49 -8.84
C LEU A 34 -16.87 3.54 -8.79
N ILE A 35 -15.70 3.21 -8.21
CA ILE A 35 -14.54 4.11 -8.19
C ILE A 35 -14.00 4.34 -9.61
N ALA A 36 -13.82 3.28 -10.41
CA ALA A 36 -13.28 3.35 -11.76
C ALA A 36 -14.21 4.12 -12.72
N SER A 37 -15.52 4.11 -12.48
CA SER A 37 -16.47 4.87 -13.29
C SER A 37 -16.27 6.38 -13.24
N GLY A 38 -15.64 6.90 -12.18
CA GLY A 38 -15.45 8.33 -11.93
C GLY A 38 -16.74 9.13 -11.71
N LYS A 39 -17.90 8.47 -11.76
CA LYS A 39 -19.23 9.12 -11.63
C LYS A 39 -19.68 9.26 -10.18
N VAL A 40 -19.12 8.45 -9.30
CA VAL A 40 -19.50 8.38 -7.88
C VAL A 40 -18.32 8.76 -7.01
N LYS A 41 -18.56 9.59 -5.99
CA LYS A 41 -17.52 9.95 -5.01
C LYS A 41 -17.09 8.71 -4.22
N ALA A 42 -15.79 8.57 -3.92
CA ALA A 42 -15.22 7.39 -3.29
C ALA A 42 -15.94 6.96 -1.99
N HIS A 43 -16.33 7.93 -1.14
CA HIS A 43 -17.05 7.62 0.11
C HIS A 43 -18.46 7.06 -0.14
N ILE A 44 -19.15 7.50 -1.21
CA ILE A 44 -20.45 6.95 -1.59
C ILE A 44 -20.27 5.53 -2.14
N ALA A 45 -19.24 5.31 -2.96
CA ALA A 45 -18.90 3.97 -3.46
C ALA A 45 -18.61 3.00 -2.31
N ALA A 46 -17.90 3.45 -1.28
CA ALA A 46 -17.62 2.67 -0.07
C ALA A 46 -18.90 2.31 0.69
N ILE A 47 -19.83 3.27 0.88
CA ILE A 47 -21.13 3.03 1.55
C ILE A 47 -21.94 1.99 0.77
N ILE A 48 -22.03 2.13 -0.55
CA ILE A 48 -22.73 1.16 -1.41
C ILE A 48 -22.11 -0.23 -1.28
N ALA A 49 -20.77 -0.33 -1.31
CA ALA A 49 -20.08 -1.59 -1.16
C ALA A 49 -20.35 -2.25 0.21
N VAL A 50 -20.40 -1.49 1.30
CA VAL A 50 -20.75 -2.00 2.64
C VAL A 50 -22.20 -2.50 2.67
N ILE A 51 -23.15 -1.80 2.05
CA ILE A 51 -24.54 -2.26 1.94
C ILE A 51 -24.58 -3.57 1.16
N VAL A 52 -23.94 -3.65 0.00
CA VAL A 52 -23.87 -4.88 -0.81
C VAL A 52 -23.22 -6.02 -0.03
N THR A 53 -22.15 -5.74 0.73
CA THR A 53 -21.51 -6.74 1.60
C THR A 53 -22.50 -7.28 2.61
N ASN A 54 -23.23 -6.42 3.34
CA ASN A 54 -24.23 -6.86 4.32
C ASN A 54 -25.33 -7.70 3.69
N LEU A 55 -25.83 -7.32 2.50
CA LEU A 55 -26.85 -8.11 1.81
C LEU A 55 -26.32 -9.50 1.43
N ILE A 56 -25.11 -9.59 0.89
CA ILE A 56 -24.52 -10.88 0.50
C ILE A 56 -24.22 -11.74 1.72
N THR A 57 -23.67 -11.19 2.79
CA THR A 57 -23.35 -11.95 4.02
C THR A 57 -24.61 -12.47 4.68
N ILE A 58 -25.70 -11.70 4.71
CA ILE A 58 -26.97 -12.11 5.31
C ILE A 58 -27.70 -13.14 4.44
N PHE A 59 -27.87 -12.85 3.16
CA PHE A 59 -28.76 -13.65 2.28
C PHE A 59 -28.06 -14.84 1.61
N VAL A 60 -26.77 -14.73 1.31
CA VAL A 60 -26.01 -15.80 0.65
C VAL A 60 -25.22 -16.63 1.68
N PHE A 61 -24.51 -15.97 2.57
CA PHE A 61 -23.67 -16.66 3.57
C PHE A 61 -24.41 -16.96 4.87
N THR A 62 -25.70 -16.64 4.96
CA THR A 62 -26.58 -16.95 6.12
C THR A 62 -26.07 -16.40 7.46
N MET A 63 -25.33 -15.28 7.42
CA MET A 63 -24.87 -14.61 8.64
C MET A 63 -26.05 -13.93 9.34
N PRO A 64 -26.21 -14.06 10.67
CA PRO A 64 -27.26 -13.33 11.40
C PRO A 64 -27.16 -11.82 11.14
N ALA A 65 -28.27 -11.18 10.78
CA ALA A 65 -28.29 -9.76 10.42
C ALA A 65 -27.70 -8.84 11.52
N GLY A 66 -28.01 -9.14 12.79
CA GLY A 66 -27.46 -8.40 13.93
C GLY A 66 -25.93 -8.51 14.02
N MET A 67 -25.35 -9.65 13.64
CA MET A 67 -23.90 -9.85 13.63
C MET A 67 -23.25 -9.09 12.46
N SER A 68 -23.83 -9.15 11.27
CA SER A 68 -23.36 -8.41 10.09
C SER A 68 -23.35 -6.90 10.33
N ILE A 69 -24.42 -6.35 10.93
CA ILE A 69 -24.50 -4.93 11.28
C ILE A 69 -23.47 -4.55 12.36
N ARG A 70 -23.29 -5.37 13.40
CA ARG A 70 -22.28 -5.13 14.44
C ARG A 70 -20.87 -5.15 13.87
N ALA A 71 -20.57 -6.07 12.95
CA ALA A 71 -19.29 -6.12 12.25
C ALA A 71 -19.06 -4.85 11.41
N SER A 72 -20.09 -4.36 10.73
CA SER A 72 -20.02 -3.11 9.97
C SER A 72 -19.78 -1.89 10.88
N ILE A 73 -20.47 -1.82 12.02
CA ILE A 73 -20.25 -0.74 13.03
C ILE A 73 -18.83 -0.81 13.58
N LEU A 74 -18.34 -2.02 13.91
CA LEU A 74 -16.96 -2.19 14.37
C LEU A 74 -15.96 -1.73 13.32
N GLY A 75 -16.19 -2.07 12.04
CA GLY A 75 -15.38 -1.61 10.92
C GLY A 75 -15.37 -0.08 10.78
N ILE A 76 -16.52 0.58 10.95
CA ILE A 76 -16.62 2.05 10.95
C ILE A 76 -15.82 2.64 12.10
N VAL A 77 -15.99 2.13 13.33
CA VAL A 77 -15.26 2.61 14.51
C VAL A 77 -13.75 2.43 14.32
N THR A 78 -13.30 1.27 13.84
CA THR A 78 -11.89 1.00 13.55
C THR A 78 -11.36 1.89 12.42
N GLY A 79 -12.19 2.21 11.43
CA GLY A 79 -11.84 3.14 10.35
C GLY A 79 -11.61 4.57 10.86
N PHE A 80 -12.42 5.04 11.83
CA PHE A 80 -12.23 6.35 12.45
C PHE A 80 -11.11 6.34 13.48
N PHE A 81 -11.01 5.29 14.29
CA PHE A 81 -10.02 5.17 15.33
C PHE A 81 -9.55 3.69 15.45
N PRO A 82 -8.28 3.35 15.20
CA PRO A 82 -7.10 4.23 15.08
C PRO A 82 -6.78 4.77 13.67
N ILE A 83 -7.35 4.20 12.58
CA ILE A 83 -6.88 4.49 11.21
C ILE A 83 -7.05 5.98 10.86
N GLY A 84 -8.25 6.53 11.04
CA GLY A 84 -8.52 7.95 10.77
C GLY A 84 -7.65 8.89 11.62
N TRP A 85 -7.34 8.50 12.85
CA TRP A 85 -6.43 9.24 13.72
C TRP A 85 -5.00 9.28 13.17
N ILE A 86 -4.49 8.14 12.68
CA ILE A 86 -3.18 8.08 12.04
C ILE A 86 -3.13 8.99 10.82
N VAL A 87 -4.12 8.89 9.92
CA VAL A 87 -4.20 9.72 8.70
C VAL A 87 -4.26 11.22 9.05
N LEU A 88 -5.06 11.60 10.05
CA LEU A 88 -5.17 12.99 10.50
C LEU A 88 -3.82 13.54 10.98
N ASN A 89 -3.10 12.78 11.82
CA ASN A 89 -1.80 13.22 12.33
C ASN A 89 -0.74 13.32 11.22
N VAL A 90 -0.76 12.42 10.25
CA VAL A 90 0.15 12.47 9.12
C VAL A 90 -0.13 13.67 8.22
N ILE A 91 -1.41 13.94 7.91
CA ILE A 91 -1.79 15.14 7.15
C ILE A 91 -1.40 16.40 7.92
N PHE A 92 -1.58 16.42 9.24
CA PHE A 92 -1.17 17.53 10.09
C PHE A 92 0.35 17.77 10.00
N LEU A 93 1.16 16.72 10.18
CA LEU A 93 2.63 16.80 10.05
C LEU A 93 3.06 17.29 8.66
N TYR A 94 2.43 16.78 7.60
CA TYR A 94 2.65 17.23 6.23
C TYR A 94 2.37 18.74 6.09
N GLN A 95 1.21 19.21 6.57
CA GLN A 95 0.83 20.62 6.51
C GLN A 95 1.79 21.52 7.30
N VAL A 96 2.24 21.07 8.47
CA VAL A 96 3.27 21.77 9.25
C VAL A 96 4.57 21.88 8.45
N THR A 97 5.02 20.79 7.87
CA THR A 97 6.24 20.73 7.05
C THR A 97 6.18 21.68 5.85
N VAL A 98 5.03 21.74 5.17
CA VAL A 98 4.79 22.66 4.06
C VAL A 98 4.80 24.14 4.55
N ARG A 99 4.06 24.43 5.62
CA ARG A 99 3.97 25.81 6.15
C ARG A 99 5.28 26.33 6.72
N CYS A 100 6.11 25.46 7.30
CA CYS A 100 7.44 25.81 7.78
C CYS A 100 8.48 25.93 6.65
N GLY A 101 8.11 25.73 5.38
CA GLY A 101 9.02 25.76 4.24
C GLY A 101 10.00 24.59 4.17
N LYS A 102 9.94 23.64 5.11
CA LYS A 102 10.85 22.48 5.15
C LYS A 102 10.58 21.48 4.04
N PHE A 103 9.36 21.47 3.50
CA PHE A 103 9.01 20.66 2.34
C PHE A 103 9.80 21.04 1.09
N GLU A 104 10.07 22.35 0.90
CA GLU A 104 10.91 22.82 -0.22
C GLU A 104 12.38 22.38 -0.07
N LEU A 105 12.90 22.29 1.14
CA LEU A 105 14.23 21.71 1.39
C LEU A 105 14.28 20.23 1.00
N LEU A 106 13.27 19.47 1.41
CA LEU A 106 13.13 18.05 1.06
C LEU A 106 13.08 17.87 -0.47
N LYS A 107 12.21 18.65 -1.13
CA LYS A 107 12.05 18.63 -2.60
C LYS A 107 13.36 18.94 -3.33
N ARG A 108 14.10 19.96 -2.87
CA ARG A 108 15.41 20.33 -3.44
C ARG A 108 16.47 19.26 -3.19
N ALA A 109 16.51 18.69 -1.98
CA ALA A 109 17.47 17.64 -1.64
C ALA A 109 17.30 16.39 -2.52
N VAL A 110 16.05 15.96 -2.74
CA VAL A 110 15.73 14.78 -3.55
C VAL A 110 15.77 15.08 -5.05
N GLY A 111 15.23 16.25 -5.48
CA GLY A 111 15.24 16.67 -6.88
C GLY A 111 16.64 17.06 -7.40
N GLY A 112 17.55 17.48 -6.52
CA GLY A 112 18.93 17.83 -6.87
C GLY A 112 19.86 16.64 -7.11
N VAL A 113 19.41 15.41 -6.89
CA VAL A 113 20.23 14.20 -7.11
C VAL A 113 20.39 13.90 -8.61
N THR A 114 19.34 14.14 -9.40
CA THR A 114 19.33 13.88 -10.84
C THR A 114 18.27 14.73 -11.54
N GLU A 115 18.54 15.12 -12.78
CA GLU A 115 17.59 15.83 -13.65
C GLU A 115 16.72 14.86 -14.47
N ASP A 116 17.12 13.59 -14.59
CA ASP A 116 16.35 12.58 -15.32
C ASP A 116 15.09 12.21 -14.54
N ARG A 117 13.93 12.49 -15.12
CA ARG A 117 12.62 12.23 -14.50
C ARG A 117 12.38 10.76 -14.18
N ARG A 118 12.98 9.83 -14.92
CA ARG A 118 12.89 8.39 -14.69
C ARG A 118 13.61 7.99 -13.40
N LEU A 119 14.78 8.60 -13.19
CA LEU A 119 15.59 8.38 -11.99
C LEU A 119 14.99 9.10 -10.78
N GLN A 120 14.42 10.30 -10.97
CA GLN A 120 13.62 10.98 -9.94
C GLN A 120 12.45 10.12 -9.50
N LEU A 121 11.78 9.44 -10.44
CA LEU A 121 10.66 8.57 -10.16
C LEU A 121 11.08 7.37 -9.29
N LEU A 122 12.22 6.74 -9.60
CA LEU A 122 12.78 5.64 -8.79
C LEU A 122 13.14 6.11 -7.37
N LEU A 123 13.78 7.27 -7.27
CA LEU A 123 14.20 7.79 -5.98
C LEU A 123 13.00 8.23 -5.11
N ILE A 124 12.04 8.95 -5.72
CA ILE A 124 10.92 9.60 -5.01
C ILE A 124 9.74 8.64 -4.84
N ALA A 125 9.20 8.13 -5.95
CA ALA A 125 8.00 7.32 -5.86
C ALA A 125 8.29 5.94 -5.24
N PHE A 126 9.41 5.30 -5.62
CA PHE A 126 9.73 3.97 -5.13
C PHE A 126 10.46 4.02 -3.78
N SER A 127 11.75 4.43 -3.75
CA SER A 127 12.55 4.28 -2.52
C SER A 127 12.09 5.21 -1.39
N PHE A 128 11.84 6.48 -1.67
CA PHE A 128 11.36 7.43 -0.67
C PHE A 128 9.89 7.17 -0.30
N GLY A 129 9.07 6.77 -1.27
CA GLY A 129 7.70 6.31 -1.03
C GLY A 129 7.66 5.10 -0.10
N ALA A 130 8.52 4.11 -0.31
CA ALA A 130 8.62 2.94 0.56
C ALA A 130 9.07 3.29 1.99
N PHE A 131 9.91 4.31 2.16
CA PHE A 131 10.25 4.81 3.50
C PHE A 131 9.02 5.33 4.24
N PHE A 132 8.19 6.15 3.58
CA PHE A 132 6.94 6.64 4.18
C PHE A 132 5.91 5.53 4.36
N GLU A 133 5.86 4.54 3.46
CA GLU A 133 4.99 3.39 3.65
C GLU A 133 5.38 2.63 4.91
N GLY A 134 6.66 2.32 5.09
CA GLY A 134 7.17 1.68 6.29
C GLY A 134 6.90 2.46 7.58
N ALA A 135 7.05 3.79 7.53
CA ALA A 135 6.87 4.64 8.70
C ALA A 135 5.41 4.92 9.05
N SER A 136 4.52 5.10 8.08
CA SER A 136 3.16 5.59 8.31
C SER A 136 2.05 4.80 7.58
N GLY A 137 2.33 4.22 6.43
CA GLY A 137 1.34 3.48 5.62
C GLY A 137 0.11 4.31 5.21
N PHE A 138 -1.01 3.62 5.03
CA PHE A 138 -2.36 4.17 4.86
C PHE A 138 -2.52 5.26 3.78
N GLY A 139 -1.78 5.14 2.66
CA GLY A 139 -1.86 6.09 1.55
C GLY A 139 -1.06 7.39 1.72
N THR A 140 -0.45 7.61 2.87
CA THR A 140 0.47 8.74 3.12
C THR A 140 1.62 8.82 2.11
N PRO A 141 2.28 7.70 1.77
CA PRO A 141 3.36 7.71 0.78
C PRO A 141 2.91 8.31 -0.54
N VAL A 142 1.76 7.87 -1.05
CA VAL A 142 1.21 8.33 -2.33
C VAL A 142 0.92 9.83 -2.31
N ALA A 143 0.38 10.34 -1.19
CA ALA A 143 0.10 11.77 -1.05
C ALA A 143 1.40 12.61 -1.03
N ILE A 144 2.41 12.16 -0.29
CA ILE A 144 3.70 12.88 -0.18
C ILE A 144 4.49 12.78 -1.48
N THR A 145 4.69 11.57 -2.01
CA THR A 145 5.47 11.38 -3.26
C THR A 145 4.78 12.01 -4.45
N GLY A 146 3.45 11.91 -4.53
CA GLY A 146 2.66 12.60 -5.53
C GLY A 146 2.85 14.11 -5.49
N ALA A 147 2.79 14.72 -4.30
CA ALA A 147 3.03 16.16 -4.15
C ALA A 147 4.46 16.57 -4.54
N VAL A 148 5.48 15.77 -4.18
CA VAL A 148 6.87 16.02 -4.58
C VAL A 148 7.02 15.92 -6.10
N LEU A 149 6.48 14.88 -6.73
CA LEU A 149 6.54 14.69 -8.18
C LEU A 149 5.83 15.82 -8.94
N ILE A 150 4.64 16.25 -8.48
CA ILE A 150 3.95 17.43 -9.05
C ILE A 150 4.83 18.68 -8.94
N GLY A 151 5.46 18.87 -7.78
CA GLY A 151 6.42 19.97 -7.59
C GLY A 151 7.64 19.92 -8.51
N LEU A 152 7.99 18.76 -9.05
CA LEU A 152 9.05 18.55 -10.06
C LEU A 152 8.52 18.59 -11.51
N GLY A 153 7.24 18.91 -11.69
CA GLY A 153 6.63 19.12 -13.01
C GLY A 153 5.99 17.88 -13.63
N PHE A 154 5.72 16.83 -12.84
CA PHE A 154 4.87 15.73 -13.31
C PHE A 154 3.40 16.16 -13.32
N SER A 155 2.61 15.64 -14.27
CA SER A 155 1.17 15.88 -14.25
C SER A 155 0.54 15.22 -13.00
N PRO A 156 -0.51 15.80 -12.39
CA PRO A 156 -1.13 15.25 -11.19
C PRO A 156 -1.58 13.79 -11.33
N LEU A 157 -2.14 13.44 -12.50
CA LEU A 157 -2.60 12.08 -12.80
C LEU A 157 -1.41 11.09 -12.86
N ALA A 158 -0.34 11.48 -13.58
CA ALA A 158 0.87 10.65 -13.66
C ALA A 158 1.54 10.50 -12.29
N ALA A 159 1.72 11.60 -11.55
CA ALA A 159 2.31 11.56 -10.21
C ALA A 159 1.55 10.62 -9.26
N SER A 160 0.22 10.72 -9.21
CA SER A 160 -0.62 9.86 -8.38
C SER A 160 -0.58 8.40 -8.83
N GLY A 161 -0.75 8.14 -10.13
CA GLY A 161 -0.76 6.78 -10.67
C GLY A 161 0.58 6.06 -10.49
N LEU A 162 1.69 6.74 -10.77
CA LEU A 162 3.04 6.17 -10.62
C LEU A 162 3.41 5.94 -9.16
N SER A 163 2.99 6.85 -8.26
CA SER A 163 3.16 6.66 -6.82
C SER A 163 2.36 5.45 -6.31
N LEU A 164 1.14 5.23 -6.81
CA LEU A 164 0.33 4.05 -6.48
C LEU A 164 1.00 2.75 -6.96
N ILE A 165 1.51 2.72 -8.20
CA ILE A 165 2.24 1.56 -8.72
C ILE A 165 3.48 1.28 -7.86
N ALA A 166 4.27 2.30 -7.55
CA ALA A 166 5.47 2.17 -6.73
C ALA A 166 5.15 1.63 -5.32
N ASN A 167 4.02 2.04 -4.75
CA ASN A 167 3.59 1.65 -3.40
C ASN A 167 3.22 0.17 -3.28
N THR A 168 3.04 -0.56 -4.39
CA THR A 168 2.69 -1.98 -4.32
C THR A 168 3.80 -2.86 -3.75
N ALA A 169 5.06 -2.43 -3.82
CA ALA A 169 6.20 -3.20 -3.31
C ALA A 169 6.28 -3.21 -1.76
N PRO A 170 6.15 -2.07 -1.06
CA PRO A 170 6.30 -2.02 0.40
C PRO A 170 5.01 -2.31 1.17
N VAL A 171 3.83 -2.32 0.55
CA VAL A 171 2.52 -2.27 1.22
C VAL A 171 2.31 -3.30 2.34
N ALA A 172 2.89 -4.49 2.25
CA ALA A 172 2.67 -5.54 3.24
C ALA A 172 3.41 -5.31 4.57
N PHE A 173 4.50 -4.55 4.55
CA PHE A 173 5.26 -4.16 5.74
C PHE A 173 5.03 -2.69 6.11
N GLY A 174 4.05 -2.04 5.47
CA GLY A 174 3.67 -0.66 5.74
C GLY A 174 3.21 -0.42 7.17
N ALA A 175 3.22 0.84 7.60
CA ALA A 175 2.82 1.27 8.94
C ALA A 175 3.42 0.39 10.05
N LEU A 176 4.74 0.20 10.04
CA LEU A 176 5.47 -0.65 10.98
C LEU A 176 4.90 -2.07 11.05
N GLY A 177 4.60 -2.67 9.89
CA GLY A 177 4.12 -4.05 9.80
C GLY A 177 2.68 -4.27 10.28
N THR A 178 1.85 -3.22 10.34
CA THR A 178 0.44 -3.33 10.73
C THR A 178 -0.33 -4.38 9.92
N PRO A 179 -0.15 -4.57 8.60
CA PRO A 179 -0.81 -5.65 7.86
C PRO A 179 -0.45 -7.04 8.36
N ILE A 180 0.80 -7.28 8.75
CA ILE A 180 1.24 -8.55 9.34
C ILE A 180 0.58 -8.78 10.71
N GLN A 181 0.48 -7.73 11.54
CA GLN A 181 -0.22 -7.81 12.83
C GLN A 181 -1.72 -8.10 12.65
N GLY A 182 -2.36 -7.46 11.66
CA GLY A 182 -3.74 -7.73 11.30
C GLY A 182 -3.95 -9.20 10.90
N LEU A 183 -3.06 -9.72 10.05
CA LEU A 183 -3.09 -11.13 9.64
C LEU A 183 -2.89 -12.07 10.85
N ALA A 184 -1.94 -11.76 11.74
CA ALA A 184 -1.69 -12.53 12.97
C ALA A 184 -2.91 -12.56 13.88
N SER A 185 -3.60 -11.43 14.05
CA SER A 185 -4.79 -11.32 14.91
C SER A 185 -5.98 -12.16 14.42
N VAL A 186 -6.11 -12.31 13.09
CA VAL A 186 -7.19 -13.10 12.48
C VAL A 186 -6.86 -14.59 12.41
N THR A 187 -5.60 -14.94 12.17
CA THR A 187 -5.17 -16.33 11.98
C THR A 187 -4.73 -17.00 13.28
N GLY A 188 -4.38 -16.23 14.31
CA GLY A 188 -3.77 -16.74 15.54
C GLY A 188 -2.34 -17.26 15.36
N LEU A 189 -1.71 -16.98 14.19
CA LEU A 189 -0.34 -17.39 13.90
C LEU A 189 0.67 -16.37 14.42
N ASP A 190 1.91 -16.82 14.65
CA ASP A 190 2.99 -15.97 15.08
C ASP A 190 3.33 -14.90 14.01
N PRO A 191 3.32 -13.60 14.35
CA PRO A 191 3.58 -12.53 13.40
C PRO A 191 5.00 -12.57 12.80
N TYR A 192 5.99 -13.12 13.50
CA TYR A 192 7.34 -13.29 12.96
C TYR A 192 7.37 -14.36 11.86
N ILE A 193 6.65 -15.46 12.03
CA ILE A 193 6.52 -16.50 11.01
C ILE A 193 5.79 -15.96 9.78
N LEU A 194 4.70 -15.21 9.99
CA LEU A 194 3.95 -14.56 8.92
C LEU A 194 4.81 -13.53 8.19
N GLY A 195 5.53 -12.68 8.92
CA GLY A 195 6.44 -11.69 8.35
C GLY A 195 7.56 -12.33 7.52
N ALA A 196 8.16 -13.42 8.03
CA ALA A 196 9.17 -14.17 7.28
C ALA A 196 8.61 -14.79 6.00
N MET A 197 7.38 -15.33 6.04
CA MET A 197 6.72 -15.90 4.86
C MET A 197 6.45 -14.84 3.79
N VAL A 198 5.90 -13.70 4.19
CA VAL A 198 5.66 -12.55 3.31
C VAL A 198 6.99 -12.05 2.73
N GLY A 199 8.02 -11.95 3.56
CA GLY A 199 9.36 -11.55 3.14
C GLY A 199 10.10 -12.53 2.22
N ARG A 200 9.58 -13.74 2.02
CA ARG A 200 10.06 -14.69 0.98
C ARG A 200 9.32 -14.51 -0.34
N GLN A 201 8.09 -14.00 -0.30
CA GLN A 201 7.25 -13.84 -1.49
C GLN A 201 7.46 -12.48 -2.16
N LEU A 202 7.51 -11.40 -1.37
CA LEU A 202 7.51 -10.03 -1.89
C LEU A 202 8.80 -9.57 -2.59
N PRO A 203 10.02 -10.01 -2.24
CA PRO A 203 11.24 -9.51 -2.87
C PRO A 203 11.26 -9.65 -4.39
N LEU A 204 10.63 -10.70 -4.93
CA LEU A 204 10.48 -10.86 -6.37
C LEU A 204 9.65 -9.73 -6.99
N PHE A 205 8.53 -9.38 -6.36
CA PHE A 205 7.68 -8.28 -6.81
C PHE A 205 8.38 -6.94 -6.62
N SER A 206 9.07 -6.74 -5.50
CA SER A 206 9.84 -5.53 -5.20
C SER A 206 10.97 -5.31 -6.22
N LEU A 207 11.52 -6.36 -6.79
CA LEU A 207 12.47 -6.29 -7.90
C LEU A 207 11.79 -5.85 -9.21
N ILE A 208 10.56 -6.31 -9.47
CA ILE A 208 9.83 -6.04 -10.73
C ILE A 208 9.19 -4.64 -10.73
N VAL A 209 8.69 -4.18 -9.59
CA VAL A 209 7.94 -2.91 -9.50
C VAL A 209 8.72 -1.70 -10.01
N PRO A 210 10.01 -1.49 -9.73
CA PRO A 210 10.79 -0.39 -10.32
C PRO A 210 10.81 -0.40 -11.85
N PHE A 211 10.89 -1.59 -12.47
CA PHE A 211 10.79 -1.73 -13.93
C PHE A 211 9.40 -1.33 -14.42
N TRP A 212 8.35 -1.78 -13.75
CA TRP A 212 6.98 -1.44 -14.09
C TRP A 212 6.71 0.07 -13.99
N VAL A 213 7.16 0.71 -12.93
CA VAL A 213 7.00 2.16 -12.72
C VAL A 213 7.65 2.96 -13.85
N VAL A 214 8.90 2.63 -14.19
CA VAL A 214 9.61 3.34 -15.27
C VAL A 214 9.02 3.01 -16.65
N TRP A 215 8.60 1.77 -16.87
CA TRP A 215 7.92 1.38 -18.11
C TRP A 215 6.58 2.12 -18.28
N ALA A 216 5.79 2.22 -17.23
CA ALA A 216 4.51 2.94 -17.25
C ALA A 216 4.69 4.44 -17.55
N PHE A 217 5.80 5.02 -17.12
CA PHE A 217 6.12 6.43 -17.34
C PHE A 217 6.77 6.72 -18.71
N ALA A 218 7.81 5.98 -19.06
CA ALA A 218 8.70 6.28 -20.19
C ALA A 218 8.61 5.25 -21.33
N GLY A 219 7.75 4.24 -21.20
CA GLY A 219 7.64 3.15 -22.15
C GLY A 219 8.84 2.21 -22.18
N TRP A 220 8.81 1.23 -23.09
CA TRP A 220 9.81 0.17 -23.16
C TRP A 220 11.23 0.68 -23.48
N ARG A 221 11.36 1.66 -24.38
CA ARG A 221 12.65 2.23 -24.75
C ARG A 221 13.26 3.01 -23.59
N GLY A 222 12.48 3.90 -22.96
CA GLY A 222 12.94 4.69 -21.81
C GLY A 222 13.34 3.83 -20.61
N MET A 223 12.65 2.71 -20.39
CA MET A 223 13.01 1.73 -19.36
C MET A 223 14.36 1.06 -19.66
N LYS A 224 14.59 0.66 -20.92
CA LYS A 224 15.86 0.04 -21.33
C LYS A 224 17.08 0.95 -21.21
N GLU A 225 16.92 2.25 -21.35
CA GLU A 225 18.03 3.20 -21.25
C GLU A 225 18.56 3.31 -19.81
N VAL A 226 17.69 3.18 -18.80
CA VAL A 226 18.03 3.32 -17.39
C VAL A 226 17.95 2.01 -16.60
N TRP A 227 17.96 0.85 -17.30
CA TRP A 227 17.81 -0.46 -16.66
C TRP A 227 18.83 -0.76 -15.53
N PRO A 228 20.10 -0.28 -15.59
CA PRO A 228 21.04 -0.56 -14.50
C PRO A 228 20.63 0.15 -13.20
N ALA A 229 20.16 1.41 -13.29
CA ALA A 229 19.64 2.14 -12.13
C ALA A 229 18.37 1.49 -11.56
N ILE A 230 17.48 1.00 -12.45
CA ILE A 230 16.28 0.26 -12.03
C ILE A 230 16.67 -1.01 -11.28
N LEU A 231 17.63 -1.77 -11.81
CA LEU A 231 18.11 -3.01 -11.19
C LEU A 231 18.77 -2.74 -9.83
N VAL A 232 19.63 -1.72 -9.74
CA VAL A 232 20.24 -1.29 -8.48
C VAL A 232 19.17 -0.97 -7.45
N THR A 233 18.17 -0.17 -7.82
CA THR A 233 17.05 0.20 -6.94
C THR A 233 16.26 -1.02 -6.47
N GLY A 234 15.89 -1.89 -7.39
CA GLY A 234 15.09 -3.09 -7.08
C GLY A 234 15.86 -4.09 -6.22
N VAL A 235 17.11 -4.42 -6.58
CA VAL A 235 17.92 -5.38 -5.82
C VAL A 235 18.26 -4.85 -4.43
N SER A 236 18.67 -3.58 -4.33
CA SER A 236 19.01 -2.95 -3.06
C SER A 236 17.80 -2.72 -2.13
N PHE A 237 16.59 -2.87 -2.63
CA PHE A 237 15.36 -2.95 -1.82
C PHE A 237 15.00 -4.41 -1.50
N ALA A 238 14.93 -5.27 -2.50
CA ALA A 238 14.46 -6.65 -2.38
C ALA A 238 15.34 -7.52 -1.45
N VAL A 239 16.67 -7.39 -1.54
CA VAL A 239 17.59 -8.16 -0.69
C VAL A 239 17.47 -7.76 0.78
N PRO A 240 17.54 -6.48 1.17
CA PRO A 240 17.27 -6.07 2.56
C PRO A 240 15.85 -6.42 3.02
N GLN A 241 14.83 -6.30 2.17
CA GLN A 241 13.47 -6.72 2.50
C GLN A 241 13.42 -8.19 2.94
N PHE A 242 14.08 -9.07 2.18
CA PHE A 242 14.20 -10.48 2.55
C PHE A 242 14.98 -10.68 3.87
N VAL A 243 16.16 -10.06 3.98
CA VAL A 243 17.05 -10.24 5.15
C VAL A 243 16.40 -9.73 6.43
N ILE A 244 15.86 -8.51 6.39
CA ILE A 244 15.27 -7.87 7.57
C ILE A 244 14.01 -8.64 8.03
N SER A 245 13.14 -9.05 7.10
CA SER A 245 11.90 -9.76 7.44
C SER A 245 12.14 -11.17 7.99
N ASN A 246 13.18 -11.86 7.55
CA ASN A 246 13.44 -13.25 7.95
C ASN A 246 14.39 -13.38 9.16
N TYR A 247 15.31 -12.42 9.36
CA TYR A 247 16.41 -12.59 10.33
C TYR A 247 16.52 -11.47 11.37
N ILE A 248 15.82 -10.34 11.17
CA ILE A 248 15.93 -9.19 12.06
C ILE A 248 14.57 -8.88 12.71
N ASN A 249 13.68 -8.22 11.98
CA ASN A 249 12.40 -7.80 12.55
C ASN A 249 11.42 -7.39 11.44
N PRO A 250 10.18 -7.97 11.39
CA PRO A 250 9.19 -7.64 10.36
C PRO A 250 8.64 -6.20 10.44
N TRP A 251 8.81 -5.50 11.57
CA TRP A 251 8.26 -4.16 11.78
C TRP A 251 9.07 -3.04 11.12
N ILE A 252 10.35 -3.27 10.85
CA ILE A 252 11.25 -2.25 10.28
C ILE A 252 11.71 -2.55 8.86
N VAL A 253 11.08 -3.53 8.21
CA VAL A 253 11.49 -4.03 6.88
C VAL A 253 11.57 -2.91 5.86
N ASP A 254 10.48 -2.18 5.67
CA ASP A 254 10.41 -1.16 4.63
C ASP A 254 11.29 0.06 4.93
N ILE A 255 11.41 0.43 6.21
CA ILE A 255 12.29 1.53 6.62
C ILE A 255 13.75 1.17 6.28
N GLY A 256 14.20 -0.02 6.68
CA GLY A 256 15.57 -0.46 6.40
C GLY A 256 15.83 -0.65 4.90
N ALA A 257 14.95 -1.35 4.20
CA ALA A 257 15.08 -1.63 2.78
C ALA A 257 15.06 -0.35 1.93
N SER A 258 14.19 0.59 2.24
CA SER A 258 14.08 1.86 1.51
C SER A 258 15.31 2.75 1.70
N LEU A 259 15.83 2.87 2.91
CA LEU A 259 17.06 3.64 3.18
C LEU A 259 18.26 3.07 2.45
N ILE A 260 18.41 1.74 2.43
CA ILE A 260 19.47 1.07 1.67
C ILE A 260 19.27 1.30 0.17
N SER A 261 18.03 1.19 -0.34
CA SER A 261 17.73 1.42 -1.75
C SER A 261 18.00 2.87 -2.18
N MET A 262 17.59 3.85 -1.37
CA MET A 262 17.91 5.26 -1.63
C MET A 262 19.43 5.51 -1.66
N GLY A 263 20.13 5.00 -0.66
CA GLY A 263 21.58 5.14 -0.57
C GLY A 263 22.30 4.50 -1.76
N ALA A 264 21.92 3.29 -2.13
CA ALA A 264 22.48 2.57 -3.26
C ALA A 264 22.25 3.30 -4.59
N LEU A 265 21.02 3.80 -4.83
CA LEU A 265 20.71 4.56 -6.03
C LEU A 265 21.48 5.87 -6.09
N ILE A 266 21.54 6.65 -5.00
CA ILE A 266 22.29 7.90 -4.94
C ILE A 266 23.80 7.67 -5.19
N LEU A 267 24.38 6.62 -4.60
CA LEU A 267 25.77 6.26 -4.83
C LEU A 267 26.01 5.87 -6.30
N PHE A 268 25.11 5.04 -6.86
CA PHE A 268 25.18 4.63 -8.26
C PHE A 268 25.14 5.82 -9.24
N LEU A 269 24.34 6.85 -8.92
CA LEU A 269 24.20 8.04 -9.79
C LEU A 269 25.37 9.05 -9.66
N LYS A 270 26.22 8.90 -8.65
CA LYS A 270 27.41 9.74 -8.46
C LYS A 270 28.69 9.18 -9.08
N VAL A 271 28.67 7.89 -9.44
CA VAL A 271 29.76 7.19 -10.14
C VAL A 271 29.56 7.23 -11.64
#